data_53656f94f6459bae6203c9a6a900fb87
#
_entry.id   53656f94f6459bae6203c9a6a900fb87
#
_cell.length_a   1.000
_cell.length_b   1.000
_cell.length_c   1.000
_cell.angle_alpha   90.00
_cell.angle_beta   90.00
_cell.angle_gamma   90.00
#
_symmetry.space_group_name_H-M   'P 1'
#
loop_
_entity.id
_entity.type
_entity.pdbx_description
1 polymer ?
#
loop_
_entity_poly.entity_id
_entity_poly.type
_entity_poly.pdbx_seq_one_letter_code
_entity_poly.pdbx_strand_id
1 'polypeptide(L)'
;MVIRLELIGSVFINYLMIQVNNVFKEYPGGVKALEGVSFNIQKGDICGYIGANGAGKSTTVKILTGMLEFDKGEVIVGGINVKDDPVGLKKIIGYVPESGNMFNSLTPREFLSFITEVRNIGSDIAKHRIEGFASIFDLTGMLDSSLSTLSKGNKQKVLITSALLHDPEVIFLDEPLNGLDANTIFTFRDMIEDFSRRGKTIFYCSHLLDVIEKISSRILLIDKGRIVLDKNTLELKGSKDYTNLETLFKSLEPEENRKKFSYEEIFG
;
A
#
# COMPACT_ATOMS: atom_id res chain seq x y z
N MET A 1 -29.14 25.44 -15.86
CA MET A 1 -29.03 24.63 -14.61
C MET A 1 -28.13 23.40 -14.77
N VAL A 2 -27.93 22.88 -15.97
CA VAL A 2 -27.06 21.73 -16.28
C VAL A 2 -25.56 22.06 -16.18
N ILE A 3 -25.14 23.26 -16.64
CA ILE A 3 -23.72 23.69 -16.64
C ILE A 3 -23.12 23.82 -15.22
N ARG A 4 -23.93 24.06 -14.21
CA ARG A 4 -23.48 24.22 -12.81
C ARG A 4 -23.24 22.89 -12.10
N LEU A 5 -23.86 21.81 -12.58
CA LEU A 5 -23.66 20.44 -12.05
C LEU A 5 -22.40 19.78 -12.65
N GLU A 6 -22.06 20.06 -13.90
CA GLU A 6 -20.83 19.57 -14.52
C GLU A 6 -19.56 20.20 -13.90
N LEU A 7 -19.62 21.51 -13.57
CA LEU A 7 -18.52 22.20 -12.89
C LEU A 7 -18.31 21.69 -11.44
N ILE A 8 -19.38 21.34 -10.73
CA ILE A 8 -19.27 20.74 -9.39
C ILE A 8 -18.71 19.32 -9.48
N GLY A 9 -19.16 18.54 -10.46
CA GLY A 9 -18.63 17.19 -10.71
C GLY A 9 -17.14 17.18 -11.04
N SER A 10 -16.67 18.08 -11.90
CA SER A 10 -15.25 18.16 -12.29
C SER A 10 -14.32 18.63 -11.16
N VAL A 11 -14.79 19.51 -10.29
CA VAL A 11 -14.02 19.97 -9.12
C VAL A 11 -13.87 18.86 -8.08
N PHE A 12 -14.91 18.03 -7.85
CA PHE A 12 -14.83 16.89 -6.95
C PHE A 12 -13.96 15.74 -7.52
N ILE A 13 -14.02 15.48 -8.85
CA ILE A 13 -13.23 14.42 -9.49
C ILE A 13 -11.72 14.71 -9.36
N ASN A 14 -11.29 15.97 -9.39
CA ASN A 14 -9.89 16.35 -9.25
C ASN A 14 -9.28 16.10 -7.84
N TYR A 15 -10.10 15.78 -6.84
CA TYR A 15 -9.63 15.46 -5.48
C TYR A 15 -9.53 13.96 -5.21
N LEU A 16 -10.18 13.11 -6.03
CA LEU A 16 -10.13 11.66 -5.86
C LEU A 16 -8.91 11.08 -6.58
N MET A 17 -8.03 10.44 -5.81
CA MET A 17 -6.83 9.81 -6.36
C MET A 17 -7.05 8.33 -6.66
N ILE A 18 -7.85 7.63 -5.86
CA ILE A 18 -8.21 6.24 -6.10
C ILE A 18 -9.73 6.13 -6.03
N GLN A 19 -10.34 5.54 -7.07
CA GLN A 19 -11.77 5.28 -7.15
C GLN A 19 -11.97 3.80 -7.49
N VAL A 20 -12.72 3.10 -6.65
CA VAL A 20 -13.07 1.69 -6.82
C VAL A 20 -14.58 1.59 -6.76
N ASN A 21 -15.19 1.14 -7.85
CA ASN A 21 -16.63 1.10 -8.00
C ASN A 21 -17.10 -0.33 -8.30
N ASN A 22 -17.74 -0.96 -7.31
CA ASN A 22 -18.43 -2.25 -7.42
C ASN A 22 -17.57 -3.36 -8.05
N VAL A 23 -16.34 -3.52 -7.54
CA VAL A 23 -15.35 -4.44 -8.09
C VAL A 23 -15.58 -5.86 -7.59
N PHE A 24 -15.60 -6.81 -8.54
CA PHE A 24 -15.70 -8.25 -8.28
C PHE A 24 -14.45 -8.96 -8.83
N LYS A 25 -14.01 -9.96 -8.10
CA LYS A 25 -12.94 -10.86 -8.54
C LYS A 25 -13.17 -12.27 -8.03
N GLU A 26 -13.25 -13.22 -8.96
CA GLU A 26 -13.29 -14.65 -8.68
C GLU A 26 -12.06 -15.33 -9.29
N TYR A 27 -11.44 -16.21 -8.53
CA TYR A 27 -10.31 -17.02 -9.00
C TYR A 27 -10.82 -18.36 -9.55
N PRO A 28 -10.03 -19.02 -10.43
CA PRO A 28 -10.33 -20.41 -10.85
C PRO A 28 -10.59 -21.30 -9.63
N GLY A 29 -11.67 -22.12 -9.69
CA GLY A 29 -12.11 -22.93 -8.55
C GLY A 29 -13.22 -22.28 -7.72
N GLY A 30 -13.77 -21.13 -8.14
CA GLY A 30 -14.95 -20.51 -7.50
C GLY A 30 -14.63 -19.67 -6.25
N VAL A 31 -13.37 -19.39 -6.00
CA VAL A 31 -12.96 -18.56 -4.84
C VAL A 31 -13.23 -17.09 -5.13
N LYS A 32 -14.26 -16.53 -4.50
CA LYS A 32 -14.62 -15.11 -4.60
C LYS A 32 -13.72 -14.29 -3.70
N ALA A 33 -12.74 -13.61 -4.31
CA ALA A 33 -11.78 -12.77 -3.58
C ALA A 33 -12.30 -11.37 -3.31
N LEU A 34 -13.11 -10.81 -4.23
CA LEU A 34 -13.79 -9.52 -4.04
C LEU A 34 -15.24 -9.63 -4.48
N GLU A 35 -16.12 -9.07 -3.66
CA GLU A 35 -17.58 -9.12 -3.85
C GLU A 35 -18.20 -7.72 -3.75
N GLY A 36 -18.08 -6.91 -4.82
CA GLY A 36 -18.67 -5.57 -4.88
C GLY A 36 -17.92 -4.53 -4.07
N VAL A 37 -16.60 -4.61 -4.04
CA VAL A 37 -15.74 -3.65 -3.32
C VAL A 37 -15.89 -2.26 -3.92
N SER A 38 -16.20 -1.27 -3.07
CA SER A 38 -16.32 0.14 -3.45
C SER A 38 -15.73 1.04 -2.37
N PHE A 39 -14.86 1.97 -2.77
CA PHE A 39 -14.31 3.03 -1.91
C PHE A 39 -13.64 4.13 -2.74
N ASN A 40 -13.42 5.28 -2.11
CA ASN A 40 -12.73 6.41 -2.73
C ASN A 40 -11.65 6.94 -1.80
N ILE A 41 -10.46 7.23 -2.31
CA ILE A 41 -9.35 7.83 -1.54
C ILE A 41 -9.01 9.19 -2.13
N GLN A 42 -8.90 10.18 -1.27
CA GLN A 42 -8.56 11.55 -1.67
C GLN A 42 -7.05 11.70 -1.90
N LYS A 43 -6.68 12.72 -2.68
CA LYS A 43 -5.28 13.10 -2.85
C LYS A 43 -4.68 13.52 -1.51
N GLY A 44 -3.50 12.97 -1.19
CA GLY A 44 -2.81 13.23 0.07
C GLY A 44 -3.22 12.35 1.24
N ASP A 45 -4.24 11.48 1.09
CA ASP A 45 -4.60 10.53 2.14
C ASP A 45 -3.52 9.46 2.35
N ILE A 46 -3.34 9.06 3.60
CA ILE A 46 -2.74 7.79 3.98
C ILE A 46 -3.88 6.85 4.35
N CYS A 47 -4.21 5.95 3.45
CA CYS A 47 -5.26 4.96 3.64
C CYS A 47 -4.69 3.68 4.21
N GLY A 48 -5.02 3.35 5.47
CA GLY A 48 -4.76 2.05 6.06
C GLY A 48 -5.79 1.03 5.57
N TYR A 49 -5.34 -0.02 4.89
CA TYR A 49 -6.19 -1.09 4.36
C TYR A 49 -5.93 -2.38 5.13
N ILE A 50 -6.86 -2.74 5.98
CA ILE A 50 -6.71 -3.82 6.95
C ILE A 50 -7.74 -4.93 6.72
N GLY A 51 -7.44 -6.13 7.18
CA GLY A 51 -8.31 -7.29 7.09
C GLY A 51 -7.56 -8.57 7.44
N ALA A 52 -8.29 -9.64 7.72
CA ALA A 52 -7.71 -10.95 7.98
C ALA A 52 -6.97 -11.54 6.76
N ASN A 53 -6.17 -12.58 6.98
CA ASN A 53 -5.57 -13.31 5.86
C ASN A 53 -6.67 -13.94 5.01
N GLY A 54 -6.53 -13.78 3.67
CA GLY A 54 -7.55 -14.23 2.72
C GLY A 54 -8.76 -13.29 2.57
N ALA A 55 -8.83 -12.16 3.27
CA ALA A 55 -9.94 -11.21 3.16
C ALA A 55 -10.02 -10.48 1.80
N GLY A 56 -8.97 -10.53 0.96
CA GLY A 56 -8.92 -9.89 -0.35
C GLY A 56 -7.91 -8.74 -0.48
N LYS A 57 -7.10 -8.46 0.55
CA LYS A 57 -6.14 -7.32 0.55
C LYS A 57 -5.19 -7.34 -0.63
N SER A 58 -4.37 -8.38 -0.78
CA SER A 58 -3.38 -8.46 -1.87
C SER A 58 -4.05 -8.56 -3.26
N THR A 59 -5.27 -9.12 -3.34
CA THR A 59 -6.07 -9.09 -4.58
C THR A 59 -6.42 -7.64 -4.95
N THR A 60 -6.89 -6.86 -3.99
CA THR A 60 -7.22 -5.44 -4.19
C THR A 60 -5.98 -4.66 -4.65
N VAL A 61 -4.85 -4.79 -3.95
CA VAL A 61 -3.61 -4.09 -4.32
C VAL A 61 -3.15 -4.47 -5.73
N LYS A 62 -3.17 -5.75 -6.10
CA LYS A 62 -2.80 -6.20 -7.45
C LYS A 62 -3.71 -5.62 -8.53
N ILE A 63 -5.00 -5.46 -8.25
CA ILE A 63 -5.95 -4.80 -9.17
C ILE A 63 -5.62 -3.31 -9.28
N LEU A 64 -5.44 -2.60 -8.17
CA LEU A 64 -5.12 -1.17 -8.13
C LEU A 64 -3.80 -0.84 -8.86
N THR A 65 -2.84 -1.77 -8.84
CA THR A 65 -1.54 -1.63 -9.51
C THR A 65 -1.53 -2.13 -10.96
N GLY A 66 -2.69 -2.59 -11.48
CA GLY A 66 -2.82 -3.13 -12.84
C GLY A 66 -2.08 -4.46 -13.07
N MET A 67 -1.80 -5.21 -11.99
CA MET A 67 -1.12 -6.52 -12.05
C MET A 67 -2.11 -7.68 -12.13
N LEU A 68 -3.38 -7.44 -11.85
CA LEU A 68 -4.44 -8.44 -11.85
C LEU A 68 -5.71 -7.85 -12.47
N GLU A 69 -6.29 -8.55 -13.41
CA GLU A 69 -7.60 -8.21 -13.97
C GLU A 69 -8.73 -8.54 -12.99
N PHE A 70 -9.81 -7.76 -13.06
CA PHE A 70 -11.04 -7.99 -12.30
C PHE A 70 -12.22 -8.24 -13.24
N ASP A 71 -13.25 -8.92 -12.73
CA ASP A 71 -14.33 -9.46 -13.56
C ASP A 71 -15.41 -8.41 -13.84
N LYS A 72 -15.76 -7.58 -12.84
CA LYS A 72 -16.78 -6.52 -12.95
C LYS A 72 -16.36 -5.30 -12.14
N GLY A 73 -16.95 -4.15 -12.50
CA GLY A 73 -16.72 -2.88 -11.81
C GLY A 73 -15.77 -1.98 -12.58
N GLU A 74 -15.31 -0.93 -11.90
CA GLU A 74 -14.40 0.07 -12.44
C GLU A 74 -13.35 0.46 -11.40
N VAL A 75 -12.13 0.71 -11.87
CA VAL A 75 -11.02 1.17 -11.01
C VAL A 75 -10.27 2.29 -11.73
N ILE A 76 -10.17 3.44 -11.06
CA ILE A 76 -9.46 4.62 -11.55
C ILE A 76 -8.41 5.01 -10.50
N VAL A 77 -7.16 5.21 -10.93
CA VAL A 77 -6.04 5.65 -10.10
C VAL A 77 -5.36 6.84 -10.76
N GLY A 78 -5.31 7.98 -10.09
CA GLY A 78 -4.74 9.21 -10.63
C GLY A 78 -5.43 9.68 -11.92
N GLY A 79 -6.74 9.44 -12.07
CA GLY A 79 -7.50 9.73 -13.28
C GLY A 79 -7.33 8.72 -14.41
N ILE A 80 -6.53 7.66 -14.21
CA ILE A 80 -6.27 6.61 -15.21
C ILE A 80 -7.13 5.39 -14.87
N ASN A 81 -7.97 4.94 -15.81
CA ASN A 81 -8.62 3.64 -15.69
C ASN A 81 -7.56 2.53 -15.82
N VAL A 82 -7.49 1.65 -14.84
CA VAL A 82 -6.40 0.65 -14.75
C VAL A 82 -6.41 -0.38 -15.89
N LYS A 83 -7.56 -0.57 -16.58
CA LYS A 83 -7.67 -1.46 -17.74
C LYS A 83 -7.22 -0.80 -19.04
N ASP A 84 -7.42 0.52 -19.17
CA ASP A 84 -7.28 1.21 -20.44
C ASP A 84 -5.84 1.65 -20.69
N ASP A 85 -5.12 2.10 -19.66
CA ASP A 85 -3.72 2.54 -19.78
C ASP A 85 -2.82 1.99 -18.66
N PRO A 86 -2.46 0.71 -18.71
CA PRO A 86 -1.58 0.11 -17.69
C PRO A 86 -0.14 0.68 -17.71
N VAL A 87 0.29 1.26 -18.84
CA VAL A 87 1.62 1.90 -18.95
C VAL A 87 1.62 3.26 -18.29
N GLY A 88 0.61 4.08 -18.57
CA GLY A 88 0.41 5.37 -17.89
C GLY A 88 0.26 5.20 -16.39
N LEU A 89 -0.53 4.21 -15.95
CA LEU A 89 -0.68 3.87 -14.55
C LEU A 89 0.67 3.60 -13.88
N LYS A 90 1.52 2.76 -14.47
CA LYS A 90 2.84 2.42 -13.92
C LYS A 90 3.79 3.61 -13.81
N LYS A 91 3.57 4.69 -14.56
CA LYS A 91 4.38 5.92 -14.46
C LYS A 91 4.09 6.71 -13.19
N ILE A 92 2.85 6.69 -12.73
CA ILE A 92 2.39 7.49 -11.59
C ILE A 92 2.37 6.72 -10.27
N ILE A 93 2.50 5.39 -10.29
CA ILE A 93 2.45 4.57 -9.08
C ILE A 93 3.83 4.04 -8.68
N GLY A 94 4.07 3.99 -7.36
CA GLY A 94 5.11 3.18 -6.73
C GLY A 94 4.47 1.98 -6.03
N TYR A 95 5.05 0.80 -6.15
CA TYR A 95 4.54 -0.41 -5.49
C TYR A 95 5.63 -1.17 -4.77
N VAL A 96 5.42 -1.38 -3.48
CA VAL A 96 6.24 -2.23 -2.62
C VAL A 96 5.42 -3.48 -2.29
N PRO A 97 5.72 -4.64 -2.89
CA PRO A 97 5.04 -5.90 -2.59
C PRO A 97 5.50 -6.49 -1.26
N GLU A 98 4.68 -7.35 -0.65
CA GLU A 98 5.00 -8.11 0.57
C GLU A 98 6.28 -8.95 0.41
N SER A 99 6.48 -9.53 -0.78
CA SER A 99 7.69 -10.25 -1.15
C SER A 99 8.11 -9.84 -2.56
N GLY A 100 9.29 -9.25 -2.69
CA GLY A 100 9.85 -8.85 -3.98
C GLY A 100 10.99 -9.77 -4.41
N ASN A 101 10.91 -10.29 -5.63
CA ASN A 101 12.04 -10.95 -6.25
C ASN A 101 12.97 -9.89 -6.84
N MET A 102 14.20 -9.86 -6.36
CA MET A 102 15.28 -9.04 -6.92
C MET A 102 16.28 -9.93 -7.62
N PHE A 103 17.00 -9.38 -8.57
CA PHE A 103 18.11 -10.08 -9.24
C PHE A 103 19.28 -10.22 -8.26
N ASN A 104 19.36 -11.35 -7.57
CA ASN A 104 20.33 -11.60 -6.50
C ASN A 104 21.80 -11.47 -6.95
N SER A 105 22.09 -11.57 -8.24
CA SER A 105 23.43 -11.39 -8.83
C SER A 105 23.87 -9.93 -8.94
N LEU A 106 22.93 -8.99 -8.88
CA LEU A 106 23.23 -7.56 -8.96
C LEU A 106 23.62 -7.01 -7.59
N THR A 107 24.26 -5.85 -7.59
CA THR A 107 24.40 -4.97 -6.42
C THR A 107 23.15 -4.08 -6.27
N PRO A 108 22.87 -3.50 -5.09
CA PRO A 108 21.83 -2.48 -4.93
C PRO A 108 21.98 -1.33 -5.94
N ARG A 109 23.19 -0.84 -6.16
CA ARG A 109 23.45 0.23 -7.13
C ARG A 109 23.04 -0.16 -8.54
N GLU A 110 23.47 -1.33 -9.01
CA GLU A 110 23.13 -1.83 -10.35
C GLU A 110 21.63 -2.05 -10.49
N PHE A 111 20.98 -2.66 -9.50
CA PHE A 111 19.54 -2.86 -9.50
C PHE A 111 18.75 -1.54 -9.54
N LEU A 112 19.11 -0.58 -8.67
CA LEU A 112 18.43 0.72 -8.61
C LEU A 112 18.71 1.54 -9.88
N SER A 113 19.93 1.50 -10.43
CA SER A 113 20.27 2.15 -11.71
C SER A 113 19.44 1.56 -12.86
N PHE A 114 19.33 0.23 -12.94
CA PHE A 114 18.47 -0.43 -13.93
C PHE A 114 17.00 0.06 -13.83
N ILE A 115 16.46 0.16 -12.62
CA ILE A 115 15.11 0.70 -12.43
C ILE A 115 14.99 2.14 -12.91
N THR A 116 16.00 2.99 -12.65
CA THR A 116 15.96 4.39 -13.12
C THR A 116 16.07 4.51 -14.63
N GLU A 117 16.83 3.65 -15.30
CA GLU A 117 16.89 3.57 -16.76
C GLU A 117 15.55 3.17 -17.36
N VAL A 118 14.91 2.11 -16.85
CA VAL A 118 13.57 1.68 -17.28
C VAL A 118 12.53 2.78 -17.10
N ARG A 119 12.69 3.61 -16.07
CA ARG A 119 11.82 4.76 -15.76
C ARG A 119 12.18 6.03 -16.53
N ASN A 120 13.22 6.00 -17.37
CA ASN A 120 13.75 7.16 -18.12
C ASN A 120 14.13 8.34 -17.20
N ILE A 121 14.73 8.06 -16.04
CA ILE A 121 15.23 9.07 -15.11
C ILE A 121 16.67 9.43 -15.52
N GLY A 122 16.95 10.73 -15.74
CA GLY A 122 18.30 11.18 -16.12
C GLY A 122 19.36 10.78 -15.09
N SER A 123 20.57 10.46 -15.56
CA SER A 123 21.65 9.87 -14.76
C SER A 123 22.00 10.64 -13.49
N ASP A 124 22.07 11.98 -13.56
CA ASP A 124 22.41 12.82 -12.41
C ASP A 124 21.32 12.81 -11.33
N ILE A 125 20.04 12.84 -11.77
CA ILE A 125 18.89 12.73 -10.88
C ILE A 125 18.84 11.33 -10.26
N ALA A 126 19.08 10.28 -11.06
CA ALA A 126 19.12 8.90 -10.61
C ALA A 126 20.17 8.70 -9.52
N LYS A 127 21.40 9.14 -9.78
CA LYS A 127 22.50 9.07 -8.82
C LYS A 127 22.16 9.80 -7.52
N HIS A 128 21.69 11.05 -7.61
CA HIS A 128 21.31 11.84 -6.45
C HIS A 128 20.23 11.15 -5.60
N ARG A 129 19.19 10.60 -6.24
CA ARG A 129 18.11 9.90 -5.53
C ARG A 129 18.57 8.60 -4.91
N ILE A 130 19.36 7.79 -5.62
CA ILE A 130 19.91 6.53 -5.10
C ILE A 130 20.78 6.80 -3.85
N GLU A 131 21.71 7.76 -3.93
CA GLU A 131 22.56 8.11 -2.80
C GLU A 131 21.77 8.71 -1.62
N GLY A 132 20.76 9.54 -1.91
CA GLY A 132 19.86 10.10 -0.90
C GLY A 132 19.09 9.02 -0.14
N PHE A 133 18.43 8.08 -0.83
CA PHE A 133 17.75 6.95 -0.17
C PHE A 133 18.71 6.01 0.53
N ALA A 134 19.90 5.77 -0.04
CA ALA A 134 20.92 4.96 0.61
C ALA A 134 21.38 5.56 1.94
N SER A 135 21.50 6.87 2.01
CA SER A 135 21.80 7.58 3.26
C SER A 135 20.67 7.47 4.28
N ILE A 136 19.40 7.65 3.84
CA ILE A 136 18.22 7.58 4.71
C ILE A 136 18.05 6.19 5.32
N PHE A 137 18.35 5.13 4.55
CA PHE A 137 18.16 3.74 4.96
C PHE A 137 19.43 3.03 5.45
N ASP A 138 20.53 3.74 5.67
CA ASP A 138 21.84 3.18 6.08
C ASP A 138 22.36 2.10 5.12
N LEU A 139 22.16 2.29 3.81
CA LEU A 139 22.61 1.37 2.76
C LEU A 139 23.91 1.81 2.08
N THR A 140 24.46 2.97 2.40
CA THR A 140 25.61 3.59 1.68
C THR A 140 26.79 2.63 1.57
N GLY A 141 27.15 1.94 2.66
CA GLY A 141 28.27 0.97 2.67
C GLY A 141 27.95 -0.37 1.98
N MET A 142 26.70 -0.57 1.55
CA MET A 142 26.24 -1.83 0.96
C MET A 142 25.86 -1.71 -0.51
N LEU A 143 25.90 -0.50 -1.07
CA LEU A 143 25.45 -0.23 -2.45
C LEU A 143 26.19 -1.06 -3.49
N ASP A 144 27.44 -1.44 -3.23
CA ASP A 144 28.31 -2.17 -4.14
C ASP A 144 28.55 -3.61 -3.72
N SER A 145 27.80 -4.10 -2.71
CA SER A 145 27.79 -5.50 -2.29
C SER A 145 26.71 -6.28 -3.06
N SER A 146 26.89 -7.60 -3.27
CA SER A 146 25.85 -8.41 -3.92
C SER A 146 24.55 -8.42 -3.13
N LEU A 147 23.40 -8.27 -3.81
CA LEU A 147 22.07 -8.41 -3.19
C LEU A 147 21.89 -9.76 -2.50
N SER A 148 22.55 -10.82 -2.99
CA SER A 148 22.50 -12.15 -2.37
C SER A 148 23.01 -12.16 -0.92
N THR A 149 23.98 -11.28 -0.60
CA THR A 149 24.63 -11.21 0.72
C THR A 149 23.89 -10.33 1.72
N LEU A 150 22.92 -9.55 1.26
CA LEU A 150 22.17 -8.64 2.12
C LEU A 150 21.16 -9.38 3.01
N SER A 151 20.97 -8.87 4.24
CA SER A 151 19.89 -9.30 5.12
C SER A 151 18.51 -9.05 4.48
N LYS A 152 17.49 -9.76 4.97
CA LYS A 152 16.10 -9.55 4.52
C LYS A 152 15.67 -8.09 4.66
N GLY A 153 16.01 -7.44 5.78
CA GLY A 153 15.70 -6.03 6.02
C GLY A 153 16.39 -5.09 5.04
N ASN A 154 17.68 -5.31 4.73
CA ASN A 154 18.38 -4.48 3.76
C ASN A 154 17.84 -4.67 2.33
N LYS A 155 17.45 -5.89 1.94
CA LYS A 155 16.72 -6.14 0.69
C LYS A 155 15.40 -5.38 0.65
N GLN A 156 14.66 -5.37 1.75
CA GLN A 156 13.41 -4.63 1.86
C GLN A 156 13.61 -3.11 1.69
N LYS A 157 14.68 -2.55 2.28
CA LYS A 157 15.07 -1.14 2.08
C LYS A 157 15.37 -0.82 0.61
N VAL A 158 16.08 -1.70 -0.09
CA VAL A 158 16.34 -1.57 -1.53
C VAL A 158 15.04 -1.63 -2.34
N LEU A 159 14.13 -2.53 -1.98
CA LEU A 159 12.83 -2.67 -2.64
C LEU A 159 11.97 -1.42 -2.46
N ILE A 160 11.90 -0.88 -1.23
CA ILE A 160 11.21 0.38 -0.95
C ILE A 160 11.82 1.51 -1.79
N THR A 161 13.15 1.63 -1.79
CA THR A 161 13.85 2.64 -2.60
C THR A 161 13.47 2.54 -4.07
N SER A 162 13.48 1.34 -4.65
CA SER A 162 13.15 1.12 -6.07
C SER A 162 11.75 1.59 -6.45
N ALA A 163 10.79 1.45 -5.54
CA ALA A 163 9.41 1.88 -5.75
C ALA A 163 9.23 3.41 -5.69
N LEU A 164 10.19 4.14 -5.10
CA LEU A 164 10.09 5.57 -4.84
C LEU A 164 10.98 6.44 -5.76
N LEU A 165 11.98 5.84 -6.45
CA LEU A 165 12.96 6.58 -7.26
C LEU A 165 12.36 7.49 -8.33
N HIS A 166 11.22 7.12 -8.91
CA HIS A 166 10.57 7.91 -9.97
C HIS A 166 9.58 8.96 -9.45
N ASP A 167 9.54 9.18 -8.12
CA ASP A 167 8.72 10.19 -7.46
C ASP A 167 7.20 10.01 -7.72
N PRO A 168 6.63 8.83 -7.42
CA PRO A 168 5.25 8.49 -7.76
C PRO A 168 4.23 9.41 -7.08
N GLU A 169 3.05 9.57 -7.69
CA GLU A 169 1.91 10.29 -7.12
C GLU A 169 1.12 9.42 -6.14
N VAL A 170 1.05 8.12 -6.40
CA VAL A 170 0.38 7.13 -5.55
C VAL A 170 1.35 6.03 -5.17
N ILE A 171 1.38 5.69 -3.89
CA ILE A 171 2.28 4.68 -3.34
C ILE A 171 1.45 3.55 -2.74
N PHE A 172 1.61 2.36 -3.29
CA PHE A 172 1.00 1.14 -2.77
C PHE A 172 2.04 0.36 -1.97
N LEU A 173 1.71 0.05 -0.72
CA LEU A 173 2.58 -0.61 0.25
C LEU A 173 1.88 -1.88 0.74
N ASP A 174 2.42 -3.05 0.41
CA ASP A 174 1.91 -4.34 0.89
C ASP A 174 2.92 -4.93 1.87
N GLU A 175 2.61 -4.87 3.17
CA GLU A 175 3.46 -5.29 4.30
C GLU A 175 4.90 -4.73 4.23
N PRO A 176 5.10 -3.42 4.01
CA PRO A 176 6.42 -2.84 3.70
C PRO A 176 7.44 -2.93 4.84
N LEU A 177 6.98 -3.11 6.09
CA LEU A 177 7.85 -3.09 7.29
C LEU A 177 8.40 -4.47 7.64
N ASN A 178 8.07 -5.51 6.89
CA ASN A 178 8.52 -6.87 7.18
C ASN A 178 10.05 -6.99 7.14
N GLY A 179 10.64 -7.34 8.30
CA GLY A 179 12.07 -7.54 8.47
C GLY A 179 12.90 -6.27 8.67
N LEU A 180 12.25 -5.11 8.82
CA LEU A 180 12.92 -3.85 9.17
C LEU A 180 13.16 -3.75 10.68
N ASP A 181 14.27 -3.10 11.05
CA ASP A 181 14.56 -2.73 12.42
C ASP A 181 13.73 -1.51 12.87
N ALA A 182 13.66 -1.30 14.21
CA ALA A 182 12.83 -0.24 14.80
C ALA A 182 13.19 1.17 14.29
N ASN A 183 14.48 1.49 14.15
CA ASN A 183 14.91 2.80 13.69
C ASN A 183 14.49 3.04 12.23
N THR A 184 14.63 2.03 11.38
CA THR A 184 14.17 2.08 9.99
C THR A 184 12.65 2.26 9.91
N ILE A 185 11.88 1.62 10.81
CA ILE A 185 10.42 1.79 10.88
C ILE A 185 10.06 3.24 11.21
N PHE A 186 10.74 3.88 12.16
CA PHE A 186 10.50 5.29 12.48
C PHE A 186 10.82 6.20 11.29
N THR A 187 12.00 6.02 10.68
CA THR A 187 12.40 6.78 9.48
C THR A 187 11.40 6.62 8.34
N PHE A 188 10.93 5.40 8.10
CA PHE A 188 9.94 5.12 7.06
C PHE A 188 8.59 5.81 7.35
N ARG A 189 8.12 5.81 8.59
CA ARG A 189 6.89 6.52 8.98
C ARG A 189 6.99 8.01 8.72
N ASP A 190 8.07 8.65 9.20
CA ASP A 190 8.29 10.08 8.99
C ASP A 190 8.33 10.44 7.49
N MET A 191 8.95 9.59 6.67
CA MET A 191 8.99 9.73 5.22
C MET A 191 7.58 9.63 4.59
N ILE A 192 6.76 8.65 4.99
CA ILE A 192 5.40 8.48 4.48
C ILE A 192 4.50 9.66 4.86
N GLU A 193 4.62 10.18 6.08
CA GLU A 193 3.90 11.37 6.53
C GLU A 193 4.34 12.62 5.74
N ASP A 194 5.64 12.78 5.45
CA ASP A 194 6.14 13.89 4.62
C ASP A 194 5.61 13.79 3.18
N PHE A 195 5.56 12.60 2.60
CA PHE A 195 4.99 12.38 1.29
C PHE A 195 3.50 12.75 1.22
N SER A 196 2.72 12.37 2.22
CA SER A 196 1.31 12.76 2.33
C SER A 196 1.16 14.29 2.42
N ARG A 197 1.94 14.96 3.26
CA ARG A 197 1.96 16.44 3.36
C ARG A 197 2.31 17.13 2.02
N ARG A 198 3.08 16.46 1.16
CA ARG A 198 3.41 16.92 -0.20
C ARG A 198 2.36 16.53 -1.24
N GLY A 199 1.23 15.97 -0.81
CA GLY A 199 0.09 15.63 -1.67
C GLY A 199 0.22 14.27 -2.37
N LYS A 200 1.17 13.42 -1.99
CA LYS A 200 1.20 12.02 -2.46
C LYS A 200 0.16 11.20 -1.71
N THR A 201 -0.48 10.26 -2.40
CA THR A 201 -1.48 9.38 -1.82
C THR A 201 -0.87 8.03 -1.51
N ILE A 202 -1.10 7.52 -0.30
CA ILE A 202 -0.51 6.27 0.16
C ILE A 202 -1.63 5.26 0.46
N PHE A 203 -1.55 4.08 -0.13
CA PHE A 203 -2.41 2.94 0.15
C PHE A 203 -1.58 1.87 0.86
N TYR A 204 -1.82 1.71 2.16
CA TYR A 204 -0.96 0.95 3.05
C TYR A 204 -1.67 -0.27 3.61
N CYS A 205 -1.27 -1.46 3.14
CA CYS A 205 -1.73 -2.74 3.67
C CYS A 205 -0.75 -3.26 4.71
N SER A 206 -1.21 -3.56 5.92
CA SER A 206 -0.43 -4.23 6.93
C SER A 206 -1.33 -4.90 7.99
N HIS A 207 -0.75 -5.87 8.68
CA HIS A 207 -1.31 -6.45 9.89
C HIS A 207 -0.81 -5.77 11.17
N LEU A 208 0.14 -4.82 11.07
CA LEU A 208 0.64 -4.01 12.18
C LEU A 208 -0.32 -2.85 12.47
N LEU A 209 -1.43 -3.17 13.15
CA LEU A 209 -2.55 -2.25 13.36
C LEU A 209 -2.16 -0.98 14.11
N ASP A 210 -1.22 -1.07 15.05
CA ASP A 210 -0.71 0.07 15.82
C ASP A 210 0.06 1.08 14.95
N VAL A 211 0.77 0.61 13.94
CA VAL A 211 1.47 1.48 12.98
C VAL A 211 0.45 2.15 12.08
N ILE A 212 -0.48 1.38 11.49
CA ILE A 212 -1.53 1.91 10.61
C ILE A 212 -2.35 2.97 11.35
N GLU A 213 -2.77 2.71 12.59
CA GLU A 213 -3.57 3.64 13.39
C GLU A 213 -2.90 5.00 13.62
N LYS A 214 -1.56 4.99 13.73
CA LYS A 214 -0.79 6.21 14.00
C LYS A 214 -0.62 7.09 12.77
N ILE A 215 -0.42 6.49 11.59
CA ILE A 215 -0.08 7.26 10.37
C ILE A 215 -1.26 7.50 9.43
N SER A 216 -2.32 6.68 9.50
CA SER A 216 -3.40 6.76 8.52
C SER A 216 -4.38 7.89 8.81
N SER A 217 -4.76 8.63 7.77
CA SER A 217 -5.88 9.59 7.80
C SER A 217 -7.23 8.90 7.62
N ARG A 218 -7.26 7.73 7.00
CA ARG A 218 -8.44 6.93 6.69
C ARG A 218 -8.18 5.45 6.88
N ILE A 219 -9.15 4.73 7.41
CA ILE A 219 -9.11 3.29 7.61
C ILE A 219 -10.20 2.62 6.77
N LEU A 220 -9.78 1.66 5.95
CA LEU A 220 -10.65 0.72 5.26
C LEU A 220 -10.44 -0.67 5.84
N LEU A 221 -11.53 -1.33 6.22
CA LEU A 221 -11.48 -2.72 6.66
C LEU A 221 -12.21 -3.59 5.65
N ILE A 222 -11.51 -4.61 5.16
CA ILE A 222 -12.07 -5.63 4.27
C ILE A 222 -12.22 -6.94 5.02
N ASP A 223 -13.39 -7.56 4.90
CA ASP A 223 -13.66 -8.93 5.35
C ASP A 223 -14.39 -9.70 4.25
N LYS A 224 -13.94 -10.92 3.97
CA LYS A 224 -14.54 -11.84 2.97
C LYS A 224 -14.86 -11.14 1.65
N GLY A 225 -13.92 -10.35 1.14
CA GLY A 225 -14.06 -9.65 -0.13
C GLY A 225 -14.99 -8.44 -0.13
N ARG A 226 -15.42 -7.94 1.02
CA ARG A 226 -16.32 -6.78 1.16
C ARG A 226 -15.73 -5.73 2.09
N ILE A 227 -15.95 -4.45 1.79
CA ILE A 227 -15.60 -3.36 2.72
C ILE A 227 -16.65 -3.35 3.84
N VAL A 228 -16.20 -3.58 5.07
CA VAL A 228 -17.07 -3.60 6.26
C VAL A 228 -16.90 -2.34 7.11
N LEU A 229 -15.80 -1.58 6.92
CA LEU A 229 -15.60 -0.28 7.54
C LEU A 229 -14.86 0.64 6.56
N ASP A 230 -15.33 1.88 6.47
CA ASP A 230 -14.70 2.98 5.75
C ASP A 230 -14.88 4.24 6.58
N LYS A 231 -13.82 4.67 7.27
CA LYS A 231 -13.87 5.80 8.20
C LYS A 231 -12.59 6.65 8.16
N ASN A 232 -12.78 7.93 8.36
CA ASN A 232 -11.67 8.84 8.70
C ASN A 232 -11.17 8.50 10.11
N THR A 233 -9.86 8.53 10.32
CA THR A 233 -9.23 8.16 11.60
C THR A 233 -9.64 9.12 12.73
N LEU A 234 -9.87 10.41 12.42
CA LEU A 234 -10.35 11.37 13.41
C LEU A 234 -11.78 11.05 13.87
N GLU A 235 -12.65 10.62 12.93
CA GLU A 235 -14.02 10.19 13.26
C GLU A 235 -14.01 8.94 14.14
N LEU A 236 -13.12 7.97 13.82
CA LEU A 236 -12.97 6.77 14.64
C LEU A 236 -12.53 7.12 16.05
N LYS A 237 -11.48 7.92 16.21
CA LYS A 237 -10.95 8.34 17.53
C LYS A 237 -11.92 9.20 18.31
N GLY A 238 -12.86 9.87 17.66
CA GLY A 238 -13.92 10.68 18.29
C GLY A 238 -15.12 9.86 18.76
N SER A 239 -15.26 8.59 18.39
CA SER A 239 -16.37 7.75 18.81
C SER A 239 -16.19 7.26 20.25
N LYS A 240 -17.29 7.22 21.03
CA LYS A 240 -17.25 6.87 22.47
C LYS A 240 -16.78 5.43 22.73
N ASP A 241 -17.01 4.54 21.78
CA ASP A 241 -16.73 3.10 21.92
C ASP A 241 -15.39 2.70 21.29
N TYR A 242 -14.66 3.66 20.71
CA TYR A 242 -13.38 3.38 20.09
C TYR A 242 -12.25 3.44 21.11
N THR A 243 -11.55 2.35 21.29
CA THR A 243 -10.33 2.25 22.14
C THR A 243 -9.07 2.29 21.28
N ASN A 244 -8.96 1.36 20.34
CA ASN A 244 -7.88 1.25 19.37
C ASN A 244 -8.32 0.36 18.19
N LEU A 245 -7.52 0.38 17.12
CA LEU A 245 -7.81 -0.36 15.91
C LEU A 245 -7.79 -1.89 16.13
N GLU A 246 -6.95 -2.38 17.03
CA GLU A 246 -6.89 -3.80 17.38
C GLU A 246 -8.18 -4.30 18.03
N THR A 247 -8.72 -3.54 18.99
CA THR A 247 -10.00 -3.85 19.65
C THR A 247 -11.15 -3.82 18.65
N LEU A 248 -11.16 -2.81 17.77
CA LEU A 248 -12.16 -2.70 16.70
C LEU A 248 -12.08 -3.91 15.75
N PHE A 249 -10.87 -4.27 15.31
CA PHE A 249 -10.66 -5.44 14.45
C PHE A 249 -11.14 -6.73 15.11
N LYS A 250 -10.78 -6.94 16.37
CA LYS A 250 -11.25 -8.10 17.16
C LYS A 250 -12.77 -8.15 17.32
N SER A 251 -13.44 -6.99 17.47
CA SER A 251 -14.90 -6.95 17.60
C SER A 251 -15.65 -7.37 16.34
N LEU A 252 -15.01 -7.23 15.18
CA LEU A 252 -15.56 -7.59 13.87
C LEU A 252 -15.28 -9.06 13.50
N GLU A 253 -14.34 -9.73 14.19
CA GLU A 253 -14.12 -11.16 14.02
C GLU A 253 -15.19 -11.96 14.78
N PRO A 254 -15.90 -12.93 14.13
CA PRO A 254 -16.81 -13.84 14.80
C PRO A 254 -16.14 -14.56 15.97
N GLU A 255 -16.80 -14.65 17.12
CA GLU A 255 -16.24 -15.36 18.31
C GLU A 255 -15.85 -16.81 18.01
N GLU A 256 -16.55 -17.46 17.10
CA GLU A 256 -16.29 -18.84 16.65
C GLU A 256 -14.89 -19.02 16.02
N ASN A 257 -14.30 -17.97 15.46
CA ASN A 257 -12.97 -18.02 14.85
C ASN A 257 -11.83 -17.76 15.85
N ARG A 258 -12.16 -17.36 17.10
CA ARG A 258 -11.19 -17.09 18.15
C ARG A 258 -10.77 -18.38 18.82
N LYS A 259 -9.62 -18.91 18.45
CA LYS A 259 -8.99 -20.01 19.20
C LYS A 259 -8.65 -19.50 20.60
N LYS A 260 -9.35 -19.98 21.61
CA LYS A 260 -8.99 -19.72 23.01
C LYS A 260 -7.87 -20.69 23.37
N PHE A 261 -6.78 -20.16 23.89
CA PHE A 261 -5.72 -20.98 24.47
C PHE A 261 -6.19 -21.45 25.85
N SER A 262 -6.17 -22.77 26.07
CA SER A 262 -6.29 -23.37 27.39
C SER A 262 -5.01 -24.16 27.66
N TYR A 263 -4.31 -23.78 28.72
CA TYR A 263 -3.08 -24.45 29.13
C TYR A 263 -3.36 -25.93 29.49
N GLU A 264 -4.49 -26.17 30.18
CA GLU A 264 -4.91 -27.49 30.62
C GLU A 264 -5.21 -28.44 29.44
N GLU A 265 -5.78 -27.92 28.33
CA GLU A 265 -6.05 -28.72 27.13
C GLU A 265 -4.79 -29.16 26.39
N ILE A 266 -3.65 -28.45 26.57
CA ILE A 266 -2.40 -28.75 25.89
C ILE A 266 -1.42 -29.50 26.78
N PHE A 267 -1.35 -29.15 28.05
CA PHE A 267 -0.32 -29.61 28.98
C PHE A 267 -0.87 -30.40 30.19
N GLY A 268 -2.19 -30.43 30.39
CA GLY A 268 -2.89 -31.25 31.42
C GLY A 268 -3.01 -32.67 30.96
#